data_4537fe0e711887a056d58195de28c850
#
_entry.id   4537fe0e711887a056d58195de28c850
#
_cell.length_a   1.000
_cell.length_b   1.000
_cell.length_c   1.000
_cell.angle_alpha   90.00
_cell.angle_beta   90.00
_cell.angle_gamma   90.00
#
_symmetry.space_group_name_H-M   'P 1'
#
loop_
_entity.id
_entity.type
_entity.pdbx_description
1 polymer ?
#
loop_
_entity_poly.entity_id
_entity_poly.type
_entity_poly.pdbx_seq_one_letter_code
_entity_poly.pdbx_strand_id
1 'polypeptide(L)'
;MKRFAKIIISAALSTIPVFSIAEETESTDGPKIVFEQTCLDMEKFDRDSTQVATFRFRNEGTAPLVVSGVTGGCRCTSARDWTQDSVAPGSVGFIDVTYSGFRQPSGDFRRAITVRTNAVNYKNGVARIFITGHVNRDKNEPNITF
;
A
#
# COMPACT_ATOMS: atom_id res chain seq x y z
N MET A 1 -56.18 35.99 -58.48
CA MET A 1 -56.07 34.58 -58.10
C MET A 1 -54.76 34.37 -57.38
N LYS A 2 -54.82 34.26 -56.06
CA LYS A 2 -53.64 34.16 -55.24
C LYS A 2 -53.39 32.71 -54.81
N ARG A 3 -52.28 32.11 -55.27
CA ARG A 3 -51.91 30.79 -54.94
C ARG A 3 -50.96 30.88 -53.71
N PHE A 4 -51.42 30.44 -52.52
CA PHE A 4 -50.61 30.31 -51.36
C PHE A 4 -49.78 29.01 -51.40
N ALA A 5 -48.48 29.12 -51.52
CA ALA A 5 -47.58 27.99 -51.39
C ALA A 5 -47.41 27.65 -49.91
N LYS A 6 -47.84 26.47 -49.55
CA LYS A 6 -47.56 25.93 -48.19
C LYS A 6 -46.12 25.43 -48.13
N ILE A 7 -45.27 26.10 -47.34
CA ILE A 7 -43.93 25.62 -47.00
C ILE A 7 -44.10 24.58 -45.93
N ILE A 8 -43.78 23.35 -46.27
CA ILE A 8 -43.69 22.25 -45.28
C ILE A 8 -42.28 22.28 -44.70
N ILE A 9 -42.14 22.74 -43.46
CA ILE A 9 -40.91 22.66 -42.70
C ILE A 9 -40.81 21.22 -42.15
N SER A 10 -39.99 20.40 -42.79
CA SER A 10 -39.60 19.09 -42.30
C SER A 10 -38.60 19.26 -41.15
N ALA A 11 -39.05 19.08 -39.93
CA ALA A 11 -38.17 19.01 -38.76
C ALA A 11 -37.46 17.65 -38.75
N ALA A 12 -36.23 17.64 -39.20
CA ALA A 12 -35.33 16.49 -39.00
C ALA A 12 -34.98 16.38 -37.54
N LEU A 13 -35.61 15.43 -36.86
CA LEU A 13 -35.29 15.07 -35.47
C LEU A 13 -33.97 14.31 -35.47
N SER A 14 -32.88 15.02 -35.25
CA SER A 14 -31.54 14.44 -35.09
C SER A 14 -31.49 13.72 -33.75
N THR A 15 -31.66 12.41 -33.78
CA THR A 15 -31.41 11.54 -32.61
C THR A 15 -29.91 11.40 -32.40
N ILE A 16 -29.37 12.17 -31.45
CA ILE A 16 -28.01 11.98 -30.97
C ILE A 16 -28.02 10.69 -30.16
N PRO A 17 -27.23 9.65 -30.50
CA PRO A 17 -27.08 8.52 -29.62
C PRO A 17 -26.30 8.99 -28.37
N VAL A 18 -26.99 9.01 -27.24
CA VAL A 18 -26.36 9.13 -25.93
C VAL A 18 -25.54 7.86 -25.76
N PHE A 19 -24.24 7.97 -26.03
CA PHE A 19 -23.27 6.94 -25.67
C PHE A 19 -23.19 6.95 -24.15
N SER A 20 -23.99 6.11 -23.49
CA SER A 20 -23.80 5.81 -22.09
C SER A 20 -22.41 5.18 -21.97
N ILE A 21 -21.44 5.96 -21.54
CA ILE A 21 -20.23 5.44 -20.95
C ILE A 21 -20.71 4.75 -19.67
N ALA A 22 -20.87 3.43 -19.75
CA ALA A 22 -20.95 2.60 -18.58
C ALA A 22 -19.60 2.80 -17.89
N GLU A 23 -19.57 3.64 -16.88
CA GLU A 23 -18.53 3.67 -15.87
C GLU A 23 -18.56 2.26 -15.27
N GLU A 24 -17.62 1.39 -15.73
CA GLU A 24 -17.34 0.14 -15.06
C GLU A 24 -16.86 0.53 -13.64
N THR A 25 -17.81 0.67 -12.75
CA THR A 25 -17.56 0.62 -11.33
C THR A 25 -17.06 -0.81 -11.13
N GLU A 26 -15.73 -1.00 -11.15
CA GLU A 26 -15.13 -2.22 -10.60
C GLU A 26 -15.70 -2.33 -9.19
N SER A 27 -16.68 -3.18 -9.05
CA SER A 27 -17.23 -3.62 -7.77
C SER A 27 -16.09 -4.34 -7.07
N THR A 28 -15.22 -3.58 -6.41
CA THR A 28 -14.16 -4.09 -5.55
C THR A 28 -14.79 -4.57 -4.24
N ASP A 29 -15.72 -5.50 -4.38
CA ASP A 29 -16.28 -6.22 -3.26
C ASP A 29 -15.24 -7.25 -2.80
N GLY A 30 -14.86 -7.19 -1.54
CA GLY A 30 -13.82 -8.05 -0.99
C GLY A 30 -13.02 -7.38 0.13
N PRO A 31 -12.01 -8.08 0.65
CA PRO A 31 -11.15 -7.52 1.70
C PRO A 31 -10.24 -6.41 1.13
N LYS A 32 -10.08 -5.32 1.86
CA LYS A 32 -9.19 -4.20 1.50
C LYS A 32 -8.29 -3.86 2.67
N ILE A 33 -6.98 -3.91 2.45
CA ILE A 33 -6.00 -3.50 3.45
C ILE A 33 -5.63 -2.02 3.25
N VAL A 34 -5.78 -1.22 4.28
CA VAL A 34 -5.37 0.18 4.32
C VAL A 34 -4.43 0.37 5.49
N PHE A 35 -3.19 0.74 5.21
CA PHE A 35 -2.19 1.02 6.23
C PHE A 35 -2.34 2.46 6.73
N GLU A 36 -2.21 2.67 8.05
CA GLU A 36 -2.16 4.02 8.63
C GLU A 36 -0.92 4.78 8.11
N GLN A 37 0.20 4.06 8.00
CA GLN A 37 1.44 4.55 7.41
C GLN A 37 2.08 3.44 6.58
N THR A 38 2.56 3.78 5.39
CA THR A 38 3.27 2.83 4.51
C THR A 38 4.78 2.94 4.63
N CYS A 39 5.28 3.93 5.37
CA CYS A 39 6.70 4.14 5.66
C CYS A 39 6.84 4.58 7.11
N LEU A 40 7.65 3.86 7.89
CA LEU A 40 7.98 4.20 9.26
C LEU A 40 9.47 4.51 9.38
N ASP A 41 9.79 5.59 10.09
CA ASP A 41 11.15 5.97 10.40
C ASP A 41 11.55 5.39 11.76
N MET A 42 12.63 4.60 11.78
CA MET A 42 13.22 4.02 12.97
C MET A 42 14.21 4.96 13.66
N GLU A 43 14.31 6.21 13.16
CA GLU A 43 15.24 7.22 13.65
C GLU A 43 16.73 6.79 13.57
N LYS A 44 17.55 7.32 14.49
CA LYS A 44 18.97 6.97 14.59
C LYS A 44 19.20 5.97 15.70
N PHE A 45 19.93 4.93 15.40
CA PHE A 45 20.25 3.90 16.38
C PHE A 45 21.64 3.29 16.15
N ASP A 46 22.17 2.65 17.17
CA ASP A 46 23.51 2.06 17.15
C ASP A 46 23.53 0.73 16.39
N ARG A 47 24.64 0.45 15.72
CA ARG A 47 24.83 -0.72 14.84
C ARG A 47 24.56 -2.05 15.52
N ASP A 48 24.85 -2.18 16.80
CA ASP A 48 24.67 -3.40 17.59
C ASP A 48 23.24 -3.57 18.15
N SER A 49 22.36 -2.63 17.84
CA SER A 49 20.96 -2.67 18.28
C SER A 49 20.00 -3.22 17.24
N THR A 50 18.86 -3.67 17.71
CA THR A 50 17.73 -4.10 16.89
C THR A 50 16.55 -3.20 17.18
N GLN A 51 15.97 -2.64 16.14
CA GLN A 51 14.79 -1.78 16.21
C GLN A 51 13.53 -2.55 15.78
N VAL A 52 12.39 -2.11 16.29
CA VAL A 52 11.07 -2.66 15.92
C VAL A 52 10.19 -1.53 15.39
N ALA A 53 9.55 -1.76 14.25
CA ALA A 53 8.52 -0.89 13.72
C ALA A 53 7.20 -1.64 13.65
N THR A 54 6.15 -1.07 14.23
CA THR A 54 4.78 -1.61 14.21
C THR A 54 3.94 -0.86 13.18
N PHE A 55 3.57 -1.54 12.11
CA PHE A 55 2.61 -1.04 11.12
C PHE A 55 1.20 -1.44 11.54
N ARG A 56 0.31 -0.45 11.59
CA ARG A 56 -1.13 -0.69 11.79
C ARG A 56 -1.85 -0.63 10.46
N PHE A 57 -2.84 -1.50 10.31
CA PHE A 57 -3.69 -1.50 9.13
C PHE A 57 -5.15 -1.75 9.53
N ARG A 58 -6.07 -1.34 8.67
CA ARG A 58 -7.51 -1.57 8.81
C ARG A 58 -8.02 -2.35 7.60
N ASN A 59 -8.99 -3.22 7.83
CA ASN A 59 -9.76 -3.80 6.74
C ASN A 59 -10.92 -2.86 6.37
N GLU A 60 -10.79 -2.12 5.30
CA GLU A 60 -11.82 -1.23 4.77
C GLU A 60 -12.66 -1.90 3.67
N GLY A 61 -12.56 -3.21 3.56
CA GLY A 61 -13.35 -4.00 2.64
C GLY A 61 -14.63 -4.54 3.25
N THR A 62 -15.31 -5.40 2.49
CA THR A 62 -16.59 -6.01 2.84
C THR A 62 -16.47 -7.47 3.27
N ALA A 63 -15.29 -8.07 3.10
CA ALA A 63 -15.00 -9.45 3.45
C ALA A 63 -13.80 -9.57 4.41
N PRO A 64 -13.63 -10.70 5.12
CA PRO A 64 -12.51 -10.92 6.03
C PRO A 64 -11.15 -10.82 5.32
N LEU A 65 -10.24 -10.03 5.89
CA LEU A 65 -8.87 -9.82 5.42
C LEU A 65 -7.92 -10.79 6.13
N VAL A 66 -7.06 -11.45 5.36
CA VAL A 66 -6.02 -12.34 5.89
C VAL A 66 -4.65 -11.89 5.40
N VAL A 67 -3.71 -11.75 6.33
CA VAL A 67 -2.29 -11.57 6.03
C VAL A 67 -1.62 -12.94 6.03
N SER A 68 -1.32 -13.45 4.84
CA SER A 68 -0.76 -14.80 4.66
C SER A 68 0.76 -14.86 4.81
N GLY A 69 1.44 -13.73 4.79
CA GLY A 69 2.87 -13.68 5.00
C GLY A 69 3.46 -12.28 4.94
N VAL A 70 4.54 -12.10 5.67
CA VAL A 70 5.32 -10.86 5.71
C VAL A 70 6.79 -11.22 5.51
N THR A 71 7.46 -10.58 4.56
CA THR A 71 8.85 -10.88 4.20
C THR A 71 9.66 -9.59 4.09
N GLY A 72 10.78 -9.53 4.78
CA GLY A 72 11.76 -8.47 4.65
C GLY A 72 12.57 -8.59 3.37
N GLY A 73 13.06 -7.46 2.85
CA GLY A 73 13.88 -7.41 1.63
C GLY A 73 15.35 -7.83 1.82
N CYS A 74 15.81 -8.07 3.05
CA CYS A 74 17.16 -8.49 3.39
C CYS A 74 17.14 -9.35 4.67
N ARG A 75 18.27 -10.00 4.98
CA ARG A 75 18.44 -10.72 6.26
C ARG A 75 18.47 -9.79 7.49
N CYS A 76 18.66 -8.51 7.27
CA CYS A 76 18.64 -7.47 8.30
C CYS A 76 17.22 -7.09 8.72
N THR A 77 16.21 -7.47 7.94
CA THR A 77 14.81 -7.15 8.15
C THR A 77 14.00 -8.44 8.22
N SER A 78 13.29 -8.65 9.31
CA SER A 78 12.40 -9.80 9.46
C SER A 78 11.05 -9.39 10.03
N ALA A 79 10.01 -10.10 9.63
CA ALA A 79 8.75 -10.03 10.35
C ALA A 79 8.93 -10.72 11.70
N ARG A 80 8.59 -10.02 12.78
CA ARG A 80 8.62 -10.55 14.12
C ARG A 80 7.29 -11.20 14.49
N ASP A 81 6.22 -10.46 14.20
CA ASP A 81 4.85 -10.89 14.48
C ASP A 81 3.87 -10.12 13.59
N TRP A 82 2.69 -10.65 13.38
CA TRP A 82 1.59 -9.95 12.72
C TRP A 82 0.26 -10.63 13.05
N THR A 83 -0.84 -9.92 12.83
CA THR A 83 -2.19 -10.48 12.97
C THR A 83 -2.38 -11.64 12.00
N GLN A 84 -2.38 -12.88 12.52
CA GLN A 84 -2.52 -14.12 11.74
C GLN A 84 -3.98 -14.51 11.56
N ASP A 85 -4.84 -14.10 12.48
CA ASP A 85 -6.27 -14.31 12.39
C ASP A 85 -6.88 -13.43 11.29
N SER A 86 -8.05 -13.84 10.80
CA SER A 86 -8.78 -13.01 9.85
C SER A 86 -9.29 -11.74 10.50
N VAL A 87 -9.04 -10.61 9.84
CA VAL A 87 -9.46 -9.27 10.29
C VAL A 87 -10.82 -8.96 9.67
N ALA A 88 -11.85 -8.87 10.49
CA ALA A 88 -13.20 -8.55 10.03
C ALA A 88 -13.29 -7.17 9.38
N PRO A 89 -14.27 -6.92 8.51
CA PRO A 89 -14.53 -5.58 7.97
C PRO A 89 -14.62 -4.51 9.07
N GLY A 90 -13.90 -3.40 8.88
CA GLY A 90 -13.79 -2.30 9.84
C GLY A 90 -12.81 -2.53 11.00
N SER A 91 -12.29 -3.74 11.18
CA SER A 91 -11.34 -4.07 12.25
C SER A 91 -9.90 -3.72 11.88
N VAL A 92 -9.03 -3.66 12.89
CA VAL A 92 -7.62 -3.27 12.79
C VAL A 92 -6.72 -4.48 13.04
N GLY A 93 -5.60 -4.53 12.33
CA GLY A 93 -4.51 -5.48 12.57
C GLY A 93 -3.18 -4.76 12.67
N PHE A 94 -2.12 -5.53 12.94
CA PHE A 94 -0.76 -5.02 13.06
C PHE A 94 0.25 -5.93 12.36
N ILE A 95 1.43 -5.36 12.05
CA ILE A 95 2.61 -6.07 11.55
C ILE A 95 3.82 -5.49 12.26
N ASP A 96 4.53 -6.31 13.02
CA ASP A 96 5.79 -5.97 13.66
C ASP A 96 6.97 -6.41 12.79
N VAL A 97 7.81 -5.46 12.46
CA VAL A 97 9.02 -5.67 11.66
C VAL A 97 10.24 -5.30 12.49
N THR A 98 11.22 -6.17 12.53
CA THR A 98 12.51 -5.90 13.15
C THR A 98 13.55 -5.55 12.11
N TYR A 99 14.43 -4.61 12.45
CA TYR A 99 15.63 -4.31 11.69
C TYR A 99 16.84 -4.40 12.61
N SER A 100 17.82 -5.21 12.22
CA SER A 100 19.10 -5.33 12.94
C SER A 100 20.17 -4.49 12.24
N GLY A 101 20.79 -3.60 12.96
CA GLY A 101 21.97 -2.84 12.49
C GLY A 101 23.23 -3.68 12.36
N PHE A 102 23.26 -4.88 12.98
CA PHE A 102 24.42 -5.73 13.02
C PHE A 102 24.97 -6.06 11.62
N ARG A 103 26.25 -5.78 11.40
CA ARG A 103 26.95 -5.94 10.11
C ARG A 103 26.35 -5.11 8.96
N GLN A 104 25.52 -4.11 9.25
CA GLN A 104 25.07 -3.18 8.27
C GLN A 104 26.03 -1.99 8.16
N PRO A 105 26.21 -1.39 6.97
CA PRO A 105 26.98 -0.16 6.84
C PRO A 105 26.31 0.95 7.65
N SER A 106 27.13 1.85 8.23
CA SER A 106 26.61 3.07 8.84
C SER A 106 26.02 4.01 7.77
N GLY A 107 25.02 4.77 8.16
CA GLY A 107 24.33 5.72 7.28
C GLY A 107 22.84 5.43 7.13
N ASP A 108 22.22 6.18 6.25
CA ASP A 108 20.78 6.09 6.00
C ASP A 108 20.43 4.80 5.26
N PHE A 109 19.29 4.24 5.62
CA PHE A 109 18.76 3.08 4.94
C PHE A 109 17.26 3.23 4.63
N ARG A 110 16.82 2.53 3.60
CA ARG A 110 15.42 2.28 3.29
C ARG A 110 15.27 0.81 2.91
N ARG A 111 14.34 0.10 3.55
CA ARG A 111 14.07 -1.31 3.29
C ARG A 111 12.60 -1.51 2.99
N ALA A 112 12.32 -2.29 1.96
CA ALA A 112 10.97 -2.70 1.61
C ALA A 112 10.60 -3.98 2.36
N ILE A 113 9.36 -4.05 2.82
CA ILE A 113 8.72 -5.22 3.37
C ILE A 113 7.58 -5.59 2.45
N THR A 114 7.52 -6.84 2.05
CA THR A 114 6.45 -7.39 1.24
C THR A 114 5.42 -8.05 2.13
N VAL A 115 4.17 -7.60 2.02
CA VAL A 115 3.02 -8.13 2.75
C VAL A 115 2.11 -8.85 1.77
N ARG A 116 1.87 -10.14 1.99
CA ARG A 116 0.97 -10.97 1.18
C ARG A 116 -0.37 -11.09 1.87
N THR A 117 -1.43 -10.79 1.15
CA THR A 117 -2.79 -10.77 1.67
C THR A 117 -3.77 -11.31 0.62
N ASN A 118 -5.03 -11.50 1.03
CA ASN A 118 -6.13 -11.71 0.10
C ASN A 118 -6.82 -10.40 -0.33
N ALA A 119 -6.23 -9.24 -0.02
CA ALA A 119 -6.81 -7.93 -0.33
C ALA A 119 -6.93 -7.69 -1.84
N VAL A 120 -8.08 -7.18 -2.26
CA VAL A 120 -8.38 -6.92 -3.67
C VAL A 120 -7.86 -5.56 -4.17
N ASN A 121 -7.54 -4.65 -3.25
CA ASN A 121 -7.01 -3.32 -3.59
C ASN A 121 -5.49 -3.29 -3.90
N TYR A 122 -4.82 -4.43 -3.84
CA TYR A 122 -3.44 -4.58 -4.29
C TYR A 122 -3.33 -5.69 -5.34
N LYS A 123 -2.54 -5.43 -6.37
CA LYS A 123 -2.31 -6.41 -7.44
C LYS A 123 -1.76 -7.71 -6.85
N ASN A 124 -2.45 -8.81 -7.12
CA ASN A 124 -2.15 -10.15 -6.60
C ASN A 124 -2.11 -10.23 -5.06
N GLY A 125 -2.80 -9.33 -4.35
CA GLY A 125 -2.79 -9.28 -2.90
C GLY A 125 -1.44 -8.92 -2.27
N VAL A 126 -0.53 -8.27 -3.02
CA VAL A 126 0.82 -7.95 -2.56
C VAL A 126 0.96 -6.45 -2.30
N ALA A 127 1.03 -6.08 -1.04
CA ALA A 127 1.34 -4.73 -0.60
C ALA A 127 2.85 -4.59 -0.30
N ARG A 128 3.37 -3.37 -0.40
CA ARG A 128 4.72 -3.00 0.02
C ARG A 128 4.68 -1.86 1.01
N ILE A 129 5.34 -2.05 2.13
CA ILE A 129 5.58 -1.04 3.16
C ILE A 129 7.09 -0.86 3.33
N PHE A 130 7.51 0.22 3.96
CA PHE A 130 8.92 0.59 4.04
C PHE A 130 9.30 0.99 5.46
N ILE A 131 10.52 0.66 5.84
CA ILE A 131 11.20 1.26 6.99
C ILE A 131 12.37 2.10 6.51
N THR A 132 12.60 3.20 7.18
CA THR A 132 13.76 4.08 7.02
C THR A 132 14.44 4.25 8.36
N GLY A 133 15.64 4.78 8.35
CA GLY A 133 16.37 5.10 9.57
C GLY A 133 17.84 5.34 9.27
N HIS A 134 18.62 5.57 10.34
CA HIS A 134 20.03 5.82 10.25
C HIS A 134 20.79 4.92 11.22
N VAL A 135 21.72 4.11 10.69
CA VAL A 135 22.63 3.30 11.52
C VAL A 135 23.84 4.13 11.88
N ASN A 136 24.05 4.37 13.18
CA ASN A 136 25.22 5.09 13.66
C ASN A 136 26.51 4.32 13.37
N ARG A 137 27.60 5.06 13.15
CA ARG A 137 28.92 4.46 13.07
C ARG A 137 29.29 3.83 14.41
N ASP A 138 29.97 2.68 14.34
CA ASP A 138 30.52 2.07 15.54
C ASP A 138 31.54 3.02 16.20
N LYS A 139 31.47 3.21 17.52
CA LYS A 139 32.37 4.10 18.26
C LYS A 139 33.84 3.69 18.15
N ASN A 140 34.09 2.42 17.82
CA ASN A 140 35.41 1.82 17.67
C ASN A 140 35.91 1.73 16.21
N GLU A 141 35.11 2.22 15.23
CA GLU A 141 35.51 2.19 13.84
C GLU A 141 36.50 3.33 13.54
N PRO A 142 37.73 3.03 13.10
CA PRO A 142 38.74 4.06 12.82
C PRO A 142 38.22 5.02 11.73
N ASN A 143 38.40 6.31 11.95
CA ASN A 143 38.01 7.35 11.00
C ASN A 143 38.99 7.32 9.80
N ILE A 144 38.73 6.44 8.84
CA ILE A 144 39.51 6.38 7.59
C ILE A 144 38.99 7.49 6.68
N THR A 145 39.64 8.60 6.70
CA THR A 145 39.45 9.68 5.71
C THR A 145 40.30 9.32 4.49
N PHE A 146 39.64 9.08 3.35
CA PHE A 146 40.31 8.96 2.04
C PHE A 146 40.47 10.30 1.40
#